data_fd8e11c44f3edc97fb7c3720d8a752b2
#
_entry.id   fd8e11c44f3edc97fb7c3720d8a752b2
#
_cell.length_a   1.000
_cell.length_b   1.000
_cell.length_c   1.000
_cell.angle_alpha   90.00
_cell.angle_beta   90.00
_cell.angle_gamma   90.00
#
_symmetry.space_group_name_H-M   'P 1'
#
loop_
_entity.id
_entity.type
_entity.pdbx_description
1 polymer ?
#
loop_
_entity_poly.entity_id
_entity_poly.type
_entity_poly.pdbx_seq_one_letter_code
_entity_poly.pdbx_strand_id
1 'polypeptide(L)'
;VHKAIVVFEVEGGSDKYFDGHRKDTMPIVNAIKAKGWHAEVVYFRPEWADDIFDYVTANFDAYISRVNPGNIPGGEEGYFALLARLDYEGIVGMSTPVEMMAYGAKDALVKLRETELVPSDTYAYYEPEDFHANFPVSLSYGERVLKQNRGSTGSGIWRVQIVDKDLAASVEPGTALPLDTKIKCTEAVDNHTEIRELGEFMDFCDQYVLGRNGMLVDMRFMPRIVEGEIRILLVGPHPVFVVHKKPAEGEDNFSATLFSGATYTYDKPEVWQELIDMFDEARPVIAENLGGDNIPLIWTADFMLDDAPDGGDTYVLGEINCSCVGFTSELDMGIQELVAEEAIGRVEKKYADA
;
A
#
# COMPACT_ATOMS: atom_id res chain seq x y z
N VAL A 1 -1.75 -29.96 -15.34
CA VAL A 1 -2.18 -28.58 -15.60
C VAL A 1 -3.67 -28.57 -15.90
N HIS A 2 -4.46 -27.93 -15.04
CA HIS A 2 -5.92 -27.87 -15.16
C HIS A 2 -6.38 -26.72 -16.10
N LYS A 3 -5.48 -25.75 -16.36
CA LYS A 3 -5.81 -24.46 -16.98
C LYS A 3 -6.95 -23.75 -16.23
N ALA A 4 -6.78 -23.64 -14.92
CA ALA A 4 -7.81 -23.14 -14.02
C ALA A 4 -7.23 -22.19 -12.96
N ILE A 5 -7.89 -21.06 -12.75
CA ILE A 5 -7.54 -20.03 -11.78
C ILE A 5 -8.74 -19.76 -10.88
N VAL A 6 -8.58 -19.88 -9.56
CA VAL A 6 -9.60 -19.46 -8.59
C VAL A 6 -9.37 -18.02 -8.19
N VAL A 7 -10.44 -17.25 -8.02
CA VAL A 7 -10.39 -15.88 -7.51
C VAL A 7 -11.01 -15.85 -6.13
N PHE A 8 -10.22 -15.50 -5.12
CA PHE A 8 -10.72 -15.43 -3.75
C PHE A 8 -11.35 -14.09 -3.44
N GLU A 9 -12.49 -14.12 -2.81
CA GLU A 9 -13.16 -13.00 -2.15
C GLU A 9 -13.57 -13.37 -0.72
N VAL A 10 -14.07 -12.39 0.04
CA VAL A 10 -14.81 -12.58 1.29
C VAL A 10 -16.20 -11.99 1.13
N GLU A 11 -17.16 -12.51 1.88
CA GLU A 11 -18.51 -11.94 1.91
C GLU A 11 -18.53 -10.63 2.70
N GLY A 12 -19.35 -9.69 2.23
CA GLY A 12 -19.48 -8.37 2.87
C GLY A 12 -18.29 -7.44 2.61
N GLY A 13 -18.31 -6.32 3.30
CA GLY A 13 -17.34 -5.24 3.11
C GLY A 13 -17.87 -4.09 2.25
N SER A 14 -17.30 -2.90 2.44
CA SER A 14 -17.72 -1.68 1.75
C SER A 14 -17.30 -1.61 0.28
N ASP A 15 -16.46 -2.55 -0.15
CA ASP A 15 -15.91 -2.66 -1.50
C ASP A 15 -16.76 -3.55 -2.45
N LYS A 16 -17.88 -4.07 -1.97
CA LYS A 16 -18.80 -4.92 -2.74
C LYS A 16 -19.85 -4.12 -3.49
N TYR A 17 -20.21 -4.63 -4.67
CA TYR A 17 -21.30 -4.14 -5.46
C TYR A 17 -22.60 -4.93 -5.18
N PHE A 18 -23.70 -4.59 -5.87
CA PHE A 18 -25.02 -5.20 -5.62
C PHE A 18 -25.07 -6.72 -5.89
N ASP A 19 -24.16 -7.26 -6.68
CA ASP A 19 -24.03 -8.68 -6.97
C ASP A 19 -23.19 -9.46 -5.92
N GLY A 20 -22.72 -8.77 -4.87
CA GLY A 20 -21.92 -9.35 -3.81
C GLY A 20 -20.41 -9.45 -4.11
N HIS A 21 -19.99 -9.05 -5.32
CA HIS A 21 -18.59 -9.03 -5.74
C HIS A 21 -18.00 -7.62 -5.73
N ARG A 22 -16.68 -7.53 -5.69
CA ARG A 22 -15.98 -6.30 -6.09
C ARG A 22 -16.25 -6.05 -7.58
N LYS A 23 -16.37 -4.78 -7.97
CA LYS A 23 -16.69 -4.43 -9.37
C LYS A 23 -15.71 -5.01 -10.39
N ASP A 24 -14.45 -5.18 -10.02
CA ASP A 24 -13.37 -5.67 -10.88
C ASP A 24 -13.20 -7.20 -10.86
N THR A 25 -13.80 -7.91 -9.93
CA THR A 25 -13.63 -9.37 -9.81
C THR A 25 -14.23 -10.14 -10.98
N MET A 26 -15.50 -9.93 -11.28
CA MET A 26 -16.16 -10.64 -12.39
C MET A 26 -15.58 -10.27 -13.78
N PRO A 27 -15.18 -9.02 -14.05
CA PRO A 27 -14.41 -8.70 -15.26
C PRO A 27 -13.10 -9.50 -15.38
N ILE A 28 -12.32 -9.68 -14.31
CA ILE A 28 -11.12 -10.53 -14.30
C ILE A 28 -11.48 -11.98 -14.63
N VAL A 29 -12.47 -12.54 -13.93
CA VAL A 29 -12.93 -13.93 -14.15
C VAL A 29 -13.34 -14.14 -15.62
N ASN A 30 -14.11 -13.21 -16.17
CA ASN A 30 -14.58 -13.29 -17.56
C ASN A 30 -13.44 -13.16 -18.58
N ALA A 31 -12.45 -12.30 -18.29
CA ALA A 31 -11.28 -12.15 -19.14
C ALA A 31 -10.41 -13.44 -19.17
N ILE A 32 -10.25 -14.12 -18.02
CA ILE A 32 -9.57 -15.42 -17.94
C ILE A 32 -10.34 -16.46 -18.77
N LYS A 33 -11.67 -16.54 -18.63
CA LYS A 33 -12.53 -17.44 -19.41
C LYS A 33 -12.44 -17.17 -20.90
N ALA A 34 -12.40 -15.91 -21.31
CA ALA A 34 -12.28 -15.52 -22.72
C ALA A 34 -10.97 -16.02 -23.38
N LYS A 35 -9.93 -16.27 -22.56
CA LYS A 35 -8.65 -16.87 -23.01
C LYS A 35 -8.64 -18.42 -22.99
N GLY A 36 -9.80 -19.03 -22.77
CA GLY A 36 -9.96 -20.49 -22.79
C GLY A 36 -9.53 -21.21 -21.53
N TRP A 37 -9.35 -20.48 -20.42
CA TRP A 37 -9.08 -21.01 -19.09
C TRP A 37 -10.37 -21.09 -18.27
N HIS A 38 -10.41 -22.03 -17.32
CA HIS A 38 -11.44 -22.05 -16.30
C HIS A 38 -11.16 -20.98 -15.23
N ALA A 39 -12.18 -20.27 -14.79
CA ALA A 39 -12.07 -19.35 -13.65
C ALA A 39 -13.39 -19.28 -12.89
N GLU A 40 -13.31 -19.19 -11.56
CA GLU A 40 -14.46 -18.97 -10.70
C GLU A 40 -14.10 -18.22 -9.44
N VAL A 41 -15.10 -17.68 -8.76
CA VAL A 41 -14.92 -17.01 -7.46
C VAL A 41 -15.22 -18.01 -6.34
N VAL A 42 -14.32 -18.04 -5.35
CA VAL A 42 -14.54 -18.78 -4.10
C VAL A 42 -14.47 -17.78 -2.94
N TYR A 43 -15.55 -17.75 -2.14
CA TYR A 43 -15.56 -16.95 -0.93
C TYR A 43 -14.82 -17.67 0.19
N PHE A 44 -13.80 -17.01 0.75
CA PHE A 44 -13.11 -17.52 1.93
C PHE A 44 -14.01 -17.37 3.17
N ARG A 45 -14.14 -18.47 3.90
CA ARG A 45 -14.69 -18.53 5.25
C ARG A 45 -13.76 -19.37 6.11
N PRO A 46 -13.40 -18.92 7.32
CA PRO A 46 -12.49 -19.67 8.20
C PRO A 46 -12.91 -21.13 8.44
N GLU A 47 -14.21 -21.36 8.62
CA GLU A 47 -14.78 -22.69 8.86
C GLU A 47 -14.70 -23.65 7.67
N TRP A 48 -14.44 -23.13 6.47
CA TRP A 48 -14.31 -23.91 5.23
C TRP A 48 -12.87 -23.98 4.70
N ALA A 49 -11.89 -23.54 5.48
CA ALA A 49 -10.51 -23.45 5.03
C ALA A 49 -9.95 -24.79 4.51
N ASP A 50 -10.24 -25.91 5.16
CA ASP A 50 -9.80 -27.23 4.72
C ASP A 50 -10.54 -27.71 3.46
N ASP A 51 -11.86 -27.51 3.39
CA ASP A 51 -12.63 -27.84 2.19
C ASP A 51 -12.18 -27.02 0.97
N ILE A 52 -11.90 -25.71 1.18
CA ILE A 52 -11.36 -24.85 0.15
C ILE A 52 -9.96 -25.31 -0.30
N PHE A 53 -9.11 -25.68 0.65
CA PHE A 53 -7.77 -26.21 0.34
C PHE A 53 -7.86 -27.44 -0.55
N ASP A 54 -8.66 -28.45 -0.15
CA ASP A 54 -8.83 -29.69 -0.89
C ASP A 54 -9.43 -29.42 -2.29
N TYR A 55 -10.40 -28.54 -2.36
CA TYR A 55 -11.04 -28.17 -3.62
C TYR A 55 -10.09 -27.48 -4.59
N VAL A 56 -9.31 -26.51 -4.10
CA VAL A 56 -8.38 -25.73 -4.94
C VAL A 56 -7.21 -26.61 -5.41
N THR A 57 -6.61 -27.38 -4.53
CA THR A 57 -5.49 -28.27 -4.90
C THR A 57 -5.88 -29.34 -5.91
N ALA A 58 -7.14 -29.80 -5.88
CA ALA A 58 -7.64 -30.79 -6.82
C ALA A 58 -8.02 -30.24 -8.21
N ASN A 59 -8.34 -28.93 -8.33
CA ASN A 59 -9.00 -28.40 -9.53
C ASN A 59 -8.33 -27.18 -10.15
N PHE A 60 -7.38 -26.52 -9.48
CA PHE A 60 -6.80 -25.26 -9.95
C PHE A 60 -5.27 -25.30 -9.97
N ASP A 61 -4.70 -24.46 -10.82
CA ASP A 61 -3.25 -24.26 -10.95
C ASP A 61 -2.78 -23.00 -10.21
N ALA A 62 -3.70 -22.04 -9.99
CA ALA A 62 -3.38 -20.77 -9.40
C ALA A 62 -4.58 -20.14 -8.66
N TYR A 63 -4.27 -19.18 -7.77
CA TYR A 63 -5.27 -18.30 -7.19
C TYR A 63 -4.93 -16.83 -7.41
N ILE A 64 -5.97 -15.99 -7.50
CA ILE A 64 -5.87 -14.53 -7.42
C ILE A 64 -6.59 -14.07 -6.15
N SER A 65 -5.90 -13.38 -5.27
CA SER A 65 -6.51 -12.81 -4.05
C SER A 65 -7.14 -11.45 -4.34
N ARG A 66 -8.46 -11.35 -4.19
CA ARG A 66 -9.23 -10.10 -4.23
C ARG A 66 -9.82 -9.79 -2.86
N VAL A 67 -9.09 -10.16 -1.81
CA VAL A 67 -9.47 -10.01 -0.42
C VAL A 67 -8.67 -8.86 0.21
N ASN A 68 -9.38 -7.91 0.84
CA ASN A 68 -8.74 -7.00 1.77
C ASN A 68 -8.57 -7.73 3.12
N PRO A 69 -7.33 -8.02 3.56
CA PRO A 69 -7.11 -8.75 4.81
C PRO A 69 -7.76 -8.09 6.02
N GLY A 70 -7.87 -6.76 6.03
CA GLY A 70 -8.55 -6.01 7.08
C GLY A 70 -10.07 -6.22 7.16
N ASN A 71 -10.70 -6.78 6.12
CA ASN A 71 -12.14 -7.03 6.07
C ASN A 71 -12.52 -8.46 6.49
N ILE A 72 -11.55 -9.31 6.84
CA ILE A 72 -11.82 -10.71 7.22
C ILE A 72 -12.34 -10.77 8.64
N PRO A 73 -13.57 -11.29 8.89
CA PRO A 73 -14.05 -11.51 10.23
C PRO A 73 -13.12 -12.45 11.03
N GLY A 74 -12.72 -12.03 12.22
CA GLY A 74 -11.78 -12.78 13.05
C GLY A 74 -10.31 -12.61 12.69
N GLY A 75 -10.00 -11.83 11.64
CA GLY A 75 -8.63 -11.48 11.23
C GLY A 75 -8.07 -12.30 10.09
N GLU A 76 -6.91 -11.89 9.63
CA GLU A 76 -6.28 -12.38 8.39
C GLU A 76 -5.53 -13.71 8.52
N GLU A 77 -5.27 -14.18 9.75
CA GLU A 77 -4.38 -15.34 9.99
C GLU A 77 -4.85 -16.62 9.30
N GLY A 78 -6.14 -16.94 9.44
CA GLY A 78 -6.71 -18.13 8.81
C GLY A 78 -6.64 -18.09 7.28
N TYR A 79 -6.84 -16.92 6.71
CA TYR A 79 -6.72 -16.71 5.27
C TYR A 79 -5.27 -16.85 4.80
N PHE A 80 -4.33 -16.20 5.47
CA PHE A 80 -2.91 -16.31 5.14
C PHE A 80 -2.39 -17.73 5.34
N ALA A 81 -2.85 -18.45 6.35
CA ALA A 81 -2.52 -19.86 6.54
C ALA A 81 -3.02 -20.73 5.38
N LEU A 82 -4.25 -20.51 4.89
CA LEU A 82 -4.76 -21.20 3.70
C LEU A 82 -3.89 -20.91 2.47
N LEU A 83 -3.60 -19.65 2.18
CA LEU A 83 -2.79 -19.28 1.02
C LEU A 83 -1.36 -19.87 1.09
N ALA A 84 -0.72 -19.83 2.27
CA ALA A 84 0.60 -20.42 2.47
C ALA A 84 0.60 -21.94 2.26
N ARG A 85 -0.47 -22.64 2.64
CA ARG A 85 -0.63 -24.09 2.36
C ARG A 85 -0.77 -24.34 0.86
N LEU A 86 -1.56 -23.52 0.15
CA LEU A 86 -1.72 -23.62 -1.31
C LEU A 86 -0.40 -23.36 -2.03
N ASP A 87 0.36 -22.33 -1.61
CA ASP A 87 1.68 -22.05 -2.17
C ASP A 87 2.65 -23.22 -1.96
N TYR A 88 2.61 -23.86 -0.78
CA TYR A 88 3.43 -25.04 -0.46
C TYR A 88 3.11 -26.24 -1.38
N GLU A 89 1.84 -26.45 -1.70
CA GLU A 89 1.40 -27.50 -2.65
C GLU A 89 1.68 -27.12 -4.12
N GLY A 90 2.23 -25.95 -4.34
CA GLY A 90 2.63 -25.51 -5.67
C GLY A 90 1.53 -24.83 -6.47
N ILE A 91 0.44 -24.41 -5.86
CA ILE A 91 -0.54 -23.50 -6.50
C ILE A 91 0.13 -22.12 -6.67
N VAL A 92 0.01 -21.52 -7.84
CA VAL A 92 0.61 -20.20 -8.12
C VAL A 92 -0.20 -19.11 -7.44
N GLY A 93 0.36 -18.46 -6.43
CA GLY A 93 -0.30 -17.39 -5.69
C GLY A 93 -0.14 -16.01 -6.33
N MET A 94 -1.22 -15.22 -6.32
CA MET A 94 -1.25 -13.84 -6.82
C MET A 94 -2.30 -13.00 -6.07
N SER A 95 -1.99 -12.16 -5.02
CA SER A 95 -0.69 -12.11 -4.33
C SER A 95 -0.58 -13.18 -3.25
N THR A 96 0.63 -13.61 -2.99
CA THR A 96 0.93 -14.53 -1.87
C THR A 96 0.94 -13.79 -0.53
N PRO A 97 0.83 -14.49 0.61
CA PRO A 97 1.04 -13.85 1.92
C PRO A 97 2.39 -13.13 2.03
N VAL A 98 3.44 -13.71 1.48
CA VAL A 98 4.80 -13.11 1.49
C VAL A 98 4.81 -11.78 0.73
N GLU A 99 4.21 -11.73 -0.46
CA GLU A 99 4.08 -10.49 -1.23
C GLU A 99 3.23 -9.45 -0.50
N MET A 100 2.07 -9.86 0.05
CA MET A 100 1.19 -8.96 0.79
C MET A 100 1.85 -8.38 2.03
N MET A 101 2.67 -9.15 2.74
CA MET A 101 3.41 -8.66 3.92
C MET A 101 4.61 -7.79 3.52
N ALA A 102 5.29 -8.10 2.41
CA ALA A 102 6.48 -7.36 1.99
C ALA A 102 6.13 -6.03 1.29
N TYR A 103 5.20 -6.05 0.35
CA TYR A 103 4.82 -4.88 -0.45
C TYR A 103 3.67 -4.07 0.18
N GLY A 104 2.74 -4.73 0.84
CA GLY A 104 1.53 -4.09 1.40
C GLY A 104 1.70 -3.55 2.81
N ALA A 105 2.81 -3.82 3.50
CA ALA A 105 3.10 -3.25 4.81
C ALA A 105 3.82 -1.90 4.67
N LYS A 106 3.53 -0.97 5.57
CA LYS A 106 4.13 0.38 5.54
C LYS A 106 5.65 0.36 5.76
N ASP A 107 6.21 -0.67 6.43
CA ASP A 107 7.65 -0.81 6.63
C ASP A 107 8.42 -1.15 5.34
N ALA A 108 7.72 -1.40 4.23
CA ALA A 108 8.33 -1.43 2.90
C ALA A 108 9.15 -0.15 2.63
N LEU A 109 8.64 1.02 3.07
CA LEU A 109 9.37 2.28 2.96
C LEU A 109 10.69 2.27 3.73
N VAL A 110 10.70 1.68 4.93
CA VAL A 110 11.93 1.58 5.75
C VAL A 110 12.94 0.63 5.14
N LYS A 111 12.50 -0.45 4.52
CA LYS A 111 13.36 -1.40 3.79
C LYS A 111 14.00 -0.76 2.55
N LEU A 112 13.36 0.28 1.99
CA LEU A 112 13.84 1.02 0.82
C LEU A 112 14.63 2.30 1.16
N ARG A 113 14.83 2.64 2.43
CA ARG A 113 15.48 3.90 2.85
C ARG A 113 16.96 4.03 2.46
N GLU A 114 17.62 2.92 2.15
CA GLU A 114 19.02 2.94 1.64
C GLU A 114 19.07 3.12 0.10
N THR A 115 17.91 3.29 -0.54
CA THR A 115 17.76 3.60 -1.95
C THR A 115 17.49 5.09 -2.14
N GLU A 116 17.52 5.57 -3.37
CA GLU A 116 17.13 6.96 -3.69
C GLU A 116 15.60 7.17 -3.68
N LEU A 117 14.81 6.10 -3.54
CA LEU A 117 13.34 6.15 -3.59
C LEU A 117 12.71 6.74 -2.34
N VAL A 118 13.34 6.55 -1.19
CA VAL A 118 12.79 6.92 0.12
C VAL A 118 13.86 7.68 0.91
N PRO A 119 13.49 8.77 1.62
CA PRO A 119 14.45 9.49 2.46
C PRO A 119 15.11 8.56 3.50
N SER A 120 16.43 8.69 3.67
CA SER A 120 17.21 7.85 4.61
C SER A 120 16.81 8.04 6.07
N ASP A 121 16.17 9.15 6.41
CA ASP A 121 15.60 9.45 7.73
C ASP A 121 14.18 8.92 7.93
N THR A 122 13.83 7.81 7.26
CA THR A 122 12.58 7.08 7.42
C THR A 122 12.78 5.94 8.42
N TYR A 123 11.90 5.84 9.43
CA TYR A 123 12.02 4.90 10.54
C TYR A 123 10.72 4.08 10.69
N ALA A 124 10.84 2.90 11.32
CA ALA A 124 9.70 2.14 11.81
C ALA A 124 9.86 1.86 13.29
N TYR A 125 8.77 2.01 14.03
CA TYR A 125 8.67 1.70 15.46
C TYR A 125 7.71 0.52 15.63
N TYR A 126 8.23 -0.56 16.19
CA TYR A 126 7.46 -1.79 16.45
C TYR A 126 7.07 -1.94 17.92
N GLU A 127 7.73 -1.18 18.81
CA GLU A 127 7.49 -1.16 20.24
C GLU A 127 7.29 0.29 20.71
N PRO A 128 6.37 0.54 21.68
CA PRO A 128 6.16 1.89 22.22
C PRO A 128 7.42 2.53 22.80
N GLU A 129 8.28 1.74 23.45
CA GLU A 129 9.51 2.23 24.04
C GLU A 129 10.46 2.84 23.00
N ASP A 130 10.57 2.19 21.83
CA ASP A 130 11.39 2.70 20.73
C ASP A 130 10.79 3.98 20.15
N PHE A 131 9.47 4.02 20.01
CA PHE A 131 8.75 5.21 19.54
C PHE A 131 8.95 6.39 20.49
N HIS A 132 8.74 6.20 21.78
CA HIS A 132 8.91 7.24 22.80
C HIS A 132 10.36 7.73 22.94
N ALA A 133 11.34 6.86 22.71
CA ALA A 133 12.74 7.25 22.76
C ALA A 133 13.20 8.05 21.54
N ASN A 134 12.69 7.72 20.34
CA ASN A 134 13.25 8.20 19.08
C ASN A 134 12.41 9.27 18.37
N PHE A 135 11.08 9.27 18.50
CA PHE A 135 10.25 10.25 17.83
C PHE A 135 10.51 11.71 18.28
N PRO A 136 10.76 12.01 19.57
CA PRO A 136 11.15 13.36 19.97
C PRO A 136 12.46 13.84 19.32
N VAL A 137 13.37 12.92 19.01
CA VAL A 137 14.60 13.20 18.27
C VAL A 137 14.31 13.41 16.79
N SER A 138 13.51 12.53 16.19
CA SER A 138 13.11 12.63 14.77
C SER A 138 12.42 13.95 14.47
N LEU A 139 11.51 14.40 15.33
CA LEU A 139 10.76 15.65 15.15
C LEU A 139 11.67 16.91 15.21
N SER A 140 12.87 16.82 15.81
CA SER A 140 13.84 17.93 15.81
C SER A 140 14.45 18.22 14.44
N TYR A 141 14.36 17.31 13.49
CA TYR A 141 14.81 17.49 12.10
C TYR A 141 13.77 18.24 11.22
N GLY A 142 12.55 18.45 11.72
CA GLY A 142 11.47 19.13 11.02
C GLY A 142 10.15 18.40 11.12
N GLU A 143 9.21 18.78 10.27
CA GLU A 143 7.87 18.18 10.28
C GLU A 143 7.92 16.69 9.87
N ARG A 144 7.13 15.89 10.58
CA ARG A 144 7.08 14.44 10.36
C ARG A 144 5.68 13.99 9.96
N VAL A 145 5.62 12.85 9.28
CA VAL A 145 4.38 12.12 9.02
C VAL A 145 4.50 10.74 9.65
N LEU A 146 3.61 10.45 10.61
CA LEU A 146 3.46 9.13 11.19
C LEU A 146 2.37 8.37 10.45
N LYS A 147 2.60 7.10 10.13
CA LYS A 147 1.66 6.23 9.40
C LYS A 147 1.51 4.90 10.13
N GLN A 148 0.28 4.55 10.54
CA GLN A 148 0.01 3.21 11.05
C GLN A 148 0.14 2.15 9.94
N ASN A 149 0.52 0.91 10.31
CA ASN A 149 0.75 -0.17 9.35
C ASN A 149 -0.51 -0.55 8.54
N ARG A 150 -1.61 -0.75 9.22
CA ARG A 150 -2.88 -1.19 8.64
C ARG A 150 -3.94 -0.09 8.80
N GLY A 151 -3.97 0.85 7.89
CA GLY A 151 -4.99 1.88 7.82
C GLY A 151 -5.45 2.07 6.38
N SER A 152 -6.69 2.47 6.19
CA SER A 152 -7.24 2.84 4.89
C SER A 152 -7.76 4.27 4.95
N THR A 153 -7.85 4.92 3.80
CA THR A 153 -8.49 6.24 3.65
C THR A 153 -7.87 7.37 4.49
N GLY A 154 -6.60 7.25 4.87
CA GLY A 154 -5.88 8.27 5.65
C GLY A 154 -6.03 8.16 7.17
N SER A 155 -6.80 7.19 7.68
CA SER A 155 -6.91 6.95 9.12
C SER A 155 -5.57 6.53 9.73
N GLY A 156 -5.18 7.16 10.85
CA GLY A 156 -3.91 6.91 11.53
C GLY A 156 -2.68 7.40 10.75
N ILE A 157 -2.87 8.35 9.84
CA ILE A 157 -1.78 9.08 9.19
C ILE A 157 -1.80 10.52 9.72
N TRP A 158 -0.73 10.89 10.43
CA TRP A 158 -0.64 12.15 11.15
C TRP A 158 0.54 12.98 10.68
N ARG A 159 0.28 14.21 10.22
CA ARG A 159 1.31 15.25 10.07
C ARG A 159 1.55 15.91 11.41
N VAL A 160 2.79 15.98 11.85
CA VAL A 160 3.18 16.51 13.16
C VAL A 160 4.16 17.68 13.00
N GLN A 161 3.83 18.83 13.61
CA GLN A 161 4.60 20.07 13.54
C GLN A 161 4.80 20.64 14.95
N ILE A 162 5.95 21.26 15.20
CA ILE A 162 6.15 22.10 16.40
C ILE A 162 5.36 23.40 16.24
N VAL A 163 4.54 23.75 17.24
CA VAL A 163 3.72 24.99 17.21
C VAL A 163 4.56 26.26 17.32
N ASP A 164 5.53 26.24 18.22
CA ASP A 164 6.44 27.37 18.43
C ASP A 164 7.46 27.43 17.28
N LYS A 165 7.29 28.46 16.42
CA LYS A 165 8.15 28.65 15.25
C LYS A 165 9.60 29.01 15.60
N ASP A 166 9.81 29.71 16.73
CA ASP A 166 11.15 30.07 17.16
C ASP A 166 11.87 28.83 17.68
N LEU A 167 11.18 27.97 18.43
CA LEU A 167 11.70 26.65 18.82
C LEU A 167 11.99 25.79 17.58
N ALA A 168 11.04 25.67 16.66
CA ALA A 168 11.23 24.90 15.45
C ALA A 168 12.43 25.35 14.60
N ALA A 169 12.71 26.65 14.57
CA ALA A 169 13.83 27.23 13.84
C ALA A 169 15.19 27.11 14.58
N SER A 170 15.17 26.97 15.90
CA SER A 170 16.36 26.99 16.75
C SER A 170 16.75 25.66 17.37
N VAL A 171 15.84 24.68 17.36
CA VAL A 171 16.15 23.35 17.88
C VAL A 171 17.27 22.72 17.06
N GLU A 172 18.27 22.18 17.75
CA GLU A 172 19.40 21.53 17.11
C GLU A 172 18.98 20.13 16.64
N PRO A 173 19.10 19.81 15.32
CA PRO A 173 18.76 18.49 14.82
C PRO A 173 19.43 17.36 15.57
N GLY A 174 18.70 16.32 15.93
CA GLY A 174 19.18 15.22 16.76
C GLY A 174 19.01 15.43 18.27
N THR A 175 18.45 16.56 18.71
CA THR A 175 18.12 16.82 20.12
C THR A 175 16.72 16.33 20.43
N ALA A 176 16.56 15.54 21.49
CA ALA A 176 15.23 15.12 21.92
C ALA A 176 14.41 16.32 22.44
N LEU A 177 13.24 16.53 21.88
CA LEU A 177 12.30 17.56 22.31
C LEU A 177 11.72 17.22 23.68
N PRO A 178 11.48 18.23 24.56
CA PRO A 178 10.73 18.02 25.80
C PRO A 178 9.33 17.50 25.55
N LEU A 179 8.81 16.62 26.41
CA LEU A 179 7.49 15.98 26.25
C LEU A 179 6.31 16.97 26.39
N ASP A 180 6.54 18.12 27.02
CA ASP A 180 5.57 19.22 27.14
C ASP A 180 5.58 20.19 25.92
N THR A 181 6.45 19.90 24.93
CA THR A 181 6.45 20.66 23.67
C THR A 181 5.08 20.61 23.00
N LYS A 182 4.52 21.79 22.70
CA LYS A 182 3.25 21.88 21.97
C LYS A 182 3.46 21.56 20.49
N ILE A 183 2.70 20.59 20.01
CA ILE A 183 2.71 20.14 18.63
C ILE A 183 1.32 20.30 18.00
N LYS A 184 1.31 20.57 16.71
CA LYS A 184 0.12 20.57 15.87
C LYS A 184 0.07 19.23 15.13
N CYS A 185 -1.03 18.50 15.30
CA CYS A 185 -1.26 17.19 14.68
C CYS A 185 -2.43 17.31 13.71
N THR A 186 -2.23 16.98 12.45
CA THR A 186 -3.28 16.97 11.41
C THR A 186 -3.46 15.55 10.89
N GLU A 187 -4.67 14.99 10.98
CA GLU A 187 -4.95 13.64 10.47
C GLU A 187 -5.36 13.68 9.00
N ALA A 188 -4.82 12.75 8.20
CA ALA A 188 -5.05 12.72 6.77
C ALA A 188 -6.47 12.31 6.38
N VAL A 189 -7.24 11.69 7.27
CA VAL A 189 -8.59 11.18 6.97
C VAL A 189 -9.53 12.31 6.54
N ASP A 190 -9.47 13.47 7.19
CA ASP A 190 -10.35 14.62 6.98
C ASP A 190 -9.65 15.99 7.13
N ASN A 191 -8.33 15.98 7.32
CA ASN A 191 -7.50 17.16 7.60
C ASN A 191 -7.86 17.91 8.89
N HIS A 192 -8.54 17.27 9.86
CA HIS A 192 -8.75 17.91 11.15
C HIS A 192 -7.43 18.11 11.90
N THR A 193 -7.36 19.17 12.67
CA THR A 193 -6.16 19.61 13.36
C THR A 193 -6.39 19.70 14.87
N GLU A 194 -5.42 19.18 15.62
CA GLU A 194 -5.38 19.25 17.08
C GLU A 194 -4.05 19.82 17.55
N ILE A 195 -4.06 20.52 18.70
CA ILE A 195 -2.85 20.94 19.40
C ILE A 195 -2.75 20.12 20.68
N ARG A 196 -1.66 19.40 20.85
CA ARG A 196 -1.40 18.54 22.00
C ARG A 196 0.01 18.76 22.56
N GLU A 197 0.30 18.24 23.73
CA GLU A 197 1.67 18.01 24.16
C GLU A 197 2.26 16.79 23.46
N LEU A 198 3.54 16.82 23.17
CA LEU A 198 4.24 15.73 22.47
C LEU A 198 4.06 14.38 23.20
N GLY A 199 4.21 14.37 24.53
CA GLY A 199 4.02 13.16 25.34
C GLY A 199 2.60 12.61 25.25
N GLU A 200 1.58 13.46 25.38
CA GLU A 200 0.16 13.05 25.26
C GLU A 200 -0.16 12.48 23.87
N PHE A 201 0.43 13.05 22.82
CA PHE A 201 0.25 12.54 21.45
C PHE A 201 0.93 11.20 21.23
N MET A 202 2.11 11.00 21.79
CA MET A 202 2.80 9.71 21.72
C MET A 202 2.04 8.62 22.46
N ASP A 203 1.54 8.89 23.69
CA ASP A 203 0.69 7.97 24.44
C ASP A 203 -0.56 7.59 23.63
N PHE A 204 -1.18 8.56 22.94
CA PHE A 204 -2.31 8.29 22.03
C PHE A 204 -1.90 7.39 20.86
N CYS A 205 -0.72 7.58 20.28
CA CYS A 205 -0.22 6.81 19.14
C CYS A 205 0.18 5.36 19.52
N ASP A 206 0.41 5.04 20.78
CA ASP A 206 0.74 3.68 21.24
C ASP A 206 -0.29 2.65 20.78
N GLN A 207 -1.57 3.03 20.63
CA GLN A 207 -2.60 2.15 20.08
C GLN A 207 -2.26 1.58 18.70
N TYR A 208 -1.49 2.32 17.90
CA TYR A 208 -1.10 1.89 16.56
C TYR A 208 0.07 0.90 16.57
N VAL A 209 0.87 0.93 17.62
CA VAL A 209 2.02 0.04 17.82
C VAL A 209 1.61 -1.24 18.56
N LEU A 210 0.76 -1.11 19.58
CA LEU A 210 0.27 -2.23 20.40
C LEU A 210 -0.77 -3.11 19.70
N GLY A 211 -1.35 -2.64 18.60
CA GLY A 211 -2.33 -3.39 17.83
C GLY A 211 -1.73 -4.62 17.13
N ARG A 212 -2.60 -5.46 16.62
CA ARG A 212 -2.19 -6.62 15.83
C ARG A 212 -1.46 -6.16 14.55
N ASN A 213 -0.26 -6.69 14.30
CA ASN A 213 0.65 -6.19 13.26
C ASN A 213 0.93 -4.69 13.44
N GLY A 214 0.95 -4.24 14.70
CA GLY A 214 1.15 -2.84 15.06
C GLY A 214 2.54 -2.35 14.68
N MET A 215 2.58 -1.15 14.14
CA MET A 215 3.81 -0.46 13.77
C MET A 215 3.46 0.97 13.38
N LEU A 216 4.37 1.90 13.64
CA LEU A 216 4.35 3.24 13.09
C LEU A 216 5.56 3.45 12.17
N VAL A 217 5.31 3.94 10.97
CA VAL A 217 6.35 4.50 10.11
C VAL A 217 6.41 6.01 10.33
N ASP A 218 7.60 6.52 10.52
CA ASP A 218 7.95 7.92 10.70
C ASP A 218 8.82 8.38 9.52
N MET A 219 8.29 9.30 8.71
CA MET A 219 9.02 9.88 7.59
C MET A 219 8.88 11.40 7.58
N ARG A 220 9.82 12.09 6.92
CA ARG A 220 9.72 13.55 6.80
C ARG A 220 8.45 13.93 6.04
N PHE A 221 7.88 15.07 6.40
CA PHE A 221 6.79 15.66 5.64
C PHE A 221 7.31 16.17 4.29
N MET A 222 6.56 15.88 3.23
CA MET A 222 6.88 16.29 1.86
C MET A 222 6.07 17.54 1.49
N PRO A 223 6.64 18.77 1.53
CA PRO A 223 5.86 20.00 1.36
C PRO A 223 5.18 20.11 0.00
N ARG A 224 5.77 19.51 -1.04
CA ARG A 224 5.22 19.54 -2.39
C ARG A 224 4.02 18.62 -2.59
N ILE A 225 3.52 17.95 -1.52
CA ILE A 225 2.26 17.20 -1.56
C ILE A 225 1.07 18.06 -2.04
N VAL A 226 1.15 19.38 -1.87
CA VAL A 226 0.14 20.33 -2.39
C VAL A 226 0.03 20.28 -3.92
N GLU A 227 1.06 19.84 -4.62
CA GLU A 227 1.07 19.61 -6.07
C GLU A 227 0.45 18.27 -6.45
N GLY A 228 0.29 17.37 -5.50
CA GLY A 228 -0.41 16.11 -5.60
C GLY A 228 0.44 14.88 -5.26
N GLU A 229 -0.28 13.80 -5.01
CA GLU A 229 0.26 12.43 -4.95
C GLU A 229 0.02 11.76 -6.29
N ILE A 230 1.04 11.14 -6.82
CA ILE A 230 1.02 10.49 -8.14
C ILE A 230 1.05 8.98 -7.94
N ARG A 231 -0.06 8.31 -8.23
CA ARG A 231 -0.20 6.86 -8.13
C ARG A 231 0.01 6.19 -9.48
N ILE A 232 0.98 5.31 -9.57
CA ILE A 232 1.11 4.39 -10.71
C ILE A 232 0.33 3.11 -10.37
N LEU A 233 -0.64 2.72 -11.22
CA LEU A 233 -1.23 1.38 -11.19
C LEU A 233 -0.44 0.47 -12.11
N LEU A 234 -0.11 -0.73 -11.59
CA LEU A 234 0.64 -1.74 -12.31
C LEU A 234 -0.12 -3.07 -12.37
N VAL A 235 0.02 -3.74 -13.50
CA VAL A 235 -0.29 -5.17 -13.65
C VAL A 235 1.03 -5.91 -13.90
N GLY A 236 1.47 -6.70 -12.90
CA GLY A 236 2.81 -7.22 -12.93
C GLY A 236 3.86 -6.11 -13.12
N PRO A 237 4.76 -6.21 -14.10
CA PRO A 237 5.76 -5.18 -14.37
C PRO A 237 5.25 -3.98 -15.16
N HIS A 238 3.99 -3.98 -15.62
CA HIS A 238 3.49 -3.04 -16.61
C HIS A 238 2.71 -1.89 -15.95
N PRO A 239 3.19 -0.64 -16.02
CA PRO A 239 2.38 0.54 -15.71
C PRO A 239 1.17 0.61 -16.65
N VAL A 240 -0.03 0.78 -16.10
CA VAL A 240 -1.29 0.75 -16.86
C VAL A 240 -1.91 2.13 -16.96
N PHE A 241 -1.98 2.85 -15.85
CA PHE A 241 -2.35 4.26 -15.83
C PHE A 241 -1.74 4.96 -14.60
N VAL A 242 -1.80 6.28 -14.60
CA VAL A 242 -1.35 7.13 -13.51
C VAL A 242 -2.52 7.94 -12.99
N VAL A 243 -2.71 7.92 -11.68
CA VAL A 243 -3.72 8.75 -11.00
C VAL A 243 -3.01 9.90 -10.30
N HIS A 244 -3.25 11.12 -10.74
CA HIS A 244 -2.80 12.32 -10.05
C HIS A 244 -3.89 12.76 -9.07
N LYS A 245 -3.58 12.68 -7.79
CA LYS A 245 -4.47 13.01 -6.67
C LYS A 245 -3.99 14.30 -6.03
N LYS A 246 -4.75 15.37 -6.20
CA LYS A 246 -4.39 16.69 -5.68
C LYS A 246 -5.21 17.00 -4.43
N PRO A 247 -4.57 17.34 -3.29
CA PRO A 247 -5.26 17.74 -2.07
C PRO A 247 -6.19 18.95 -2.32
N ALA A 248 -7.24 19.06 -1.52
CA ALA A 248 -8.06 20.27 -1.50
C ALA A 248 -7.21 21.48 -1.08
N GLU A 249 -7.56 22.68 -1.57
CA GLU A 249 -6.90 23.93 -1.17
C GLU A 249 -7.09 24.19 0.32
N GLY A 250 -6.01 24.60 1.01
CA GLY A 250 -5.99 24.92 2.43
C GLY A 250 -4.62 24.71 3.04
N GLU A 251 -4.23 25.55 4.00
CA GLU A 251 -2.88 25.53 4.60
C GLU A 251 -2.54 24.19 5.28
N ASP A 252 -3.55 23.54 5.88
CA ASP A 252 -3.37 22.27 6.60
C ASP A 252 -3.68 21.04 5.77
N ASN A 253 -4.24 21.23 4.58
CA ASN A 253 -4.66 20.13 3.72
C ASN A 253 -3.45 19.48 3.05
N PHE A 254 -3.12 18.27 3.47
CA PHE A 254 -2.05 17.47 2.87
C PHE A 254 -2.53 16.10 2.41
N SER A 255 -3.78 15.74 2.70
CA SER A 255 -4.36 14.46 2.35
C SER A 255 -4.91 14.48 0.92
N ALA A 256 -4.54 13.47 0.13
CA ALA A 256 -5.06 13.23 -1.20
C ALA A 256 -6.14 12.12 -1.23
N THR A 257 -6.86 11.92 -0.13
CA THR A 257 -7.99 10.97 -0.07
C THR A 257 -9.29 11.63 -0.58
N LEU A 258 -10.22 10.81 -1.07
CA LEU A 258 -11.54 11.30 -1.52
C LEU A 258 -12.31 12.01 -0.41
N PHE A 259 -12.19 11.54 0.82
CA PHE A 259 -12.89 12.09 1.98
C PHE A 259 -12.34 13.45 2.43
N SER A 260 -11.11 13.77 2.04
CA SER A 260 -10.49 15.07 2.31
C SER A 260 -10.80 16.13 1.24
N GLY A 261 -11.62 15.81 0.23
CA GLY A 261 -11.97 16.73 -0.85
C GLY A 261 -10.94 16.83 -1.98
N ALA A 262 -10.03 15.87 -2.08
CA ALA A 262 -9.04 15.81 -3.15
C ALA A 262 -9.68 15.63 -4.54
N THR A 263 -9.01 16.14 -5.56
CA THR A 263 -9.37 15.95 -6.97
C THR A 263 -8.49 14.90 -7.61
N TYR A 264 -9.07 14.08 -8.51
CA TYR A 264 -8.38 12.99 -9.17
C TYR A 264 -8.38 13.19 -10.68
N THR A 265 -7.20 13.02 -11.30
CA THR A 265 -7.03 12.99 -12.76
C THR A 265 -6.42 11.64 -13.13
N TYR A 266 -6.96 11.02 -14.19
CA TYR A 266 -6.52 9.72 -14.68
C TYR A 266 -5.80 9.90 -16.01
N ASP A 267 -4.52 9.59 -16.05
CA ASP A 267 -3.65 9.80 -17.19
C ASP A 267 -3.08 8.49 -17.72
N LYS A 268 -2.72 8.48 -18.99
CA LYS A 268 -1.88 7.41 -19.54
C LYS A 268 -0.46 7.52 -19.01
N PRO A 269 0.30 6.41 -18.88
CA PRO A 269 1.68 6.44 -18.39
C PRO A 269 2.57 7.43 -19.14
N GLU A 270 2.37 7.60 -20.45
CA GLU A 270 3.20 8.49 -21.30
C GLU A 270 3.10 9.97 -20.92
N VAL A 271 2.05 10.38 -20.22
CA VAL A 271 1.93 11.75 -19.68
C VAL A 271 2.94 12.00 -18.56
N TRP A 272 3.36 10.93 -17.88
CA TRP A 272 4.28 10.94 -16.73
C TRP A 272 5.58 10.20 -17.04
N GLN A 273 6.12 10.37 -18.26
CA GLN A 273 7.22 9.55 -18.77
C GLN A 273 8.46 9.57 -17.86
N GLU A 274 8.84 10.72 -17.31
CA GLU A 274 10.00 10.83 -16.41
C GLU A 274 9.82 9.99 -15.13
N LEU A 275 8.62 10.02 -14.54
CA LEU A 275 8.28 9.18 -13.39
C LEU A 275 8.30 7.69 -13.75
N ILE A 276 7.74 7.33 -14.91
CA ILE A 276 7.69 5.94 -15.37
C ILE A 276 9.11 5.42 -15.63
N ASP A 277 9.97 6.19 -16.29
CA ASP A 277 11.35 5.79 -16.56
C ASP A 277 12.13 5.59 -15.26
N MET A 278 12.02 6.52 -14.31
CA MET A 278 12.63 6.39 -12.98
C MET A 278 12.13 5.15 -12.25
N PHE A 279 10.80 4.89 -12.30
CA PHE A 279 10.20 3.73 -11.65
C PHE A 279 10.64 2.41 -12.29
N ASP A 280 10.74 2.34 -13.61
CA ASP A 280 11.21 1.15 -14.33
C ASP A 280 12.65 0.80 -13.97
N GLU A 281 13.51 1.80 -13.79
CA GLU A 281 14.86 1.61 -13.28
C GLU A 281 14.88 1.15 -11.80
N ALA A 282 13.98 1.68 -10.98
CA ALA A 282 13.90 1.37 -9.56
C ALA A 282 13.23 0.01 -9.26
N ARG A 283 12.38 -0.50 -10.13
CA ARG A 283 11.59 -1.71 -9.89
C ARG A 283 12.43 -2.95 -9.50
N PRO A 284 13.56 -3.27 -10.14
CA PRO A 284 14.42 -4.37 -9.70
C PRO A 284 14.96 -4.17 -8.28
N VAL A 285 15.31 -2.93 -7.92
CA VAL A 285 15.79 -2.56 -6.58
C VAL A 285 14.68 -2.73 -5.54
N ILE A 286 13.45 -2.34 -5.88
CA ILE A 286 12.28 -2.57 -5.03
C ILE A 286 12.11 -4.07 -4.77
N ALA A 287 12.12 -4.90 -5.80
CA ALA A 287 11.97 -6.35 -5.68
C ALA A 287 13.08 -6.97 -4.82
N GLU A 288 14.34 -6.61 -5.05
CA GLU A 288 15.48 -7.11 -4.28
C GLU A 288 15.36 -6.77 -2.78
N ASN A 289 14.98 -5.54 -2.45
CA ASN A 289 14.88 -5.08 -1.05
C ASN A 289 13.64 -5.63 -0.32
N LEU A 290 12.54 -5.89 -1.05
CA LEU A 290 11.33 -6.43 -0.46
C LEU A 290 11.28 -7.97 -0.46
N GLY A 291 12.32 -8.64 -0.96
CA GLY A 291 12.51 -10.09 -0.86
C GLY A 291 11.61 -10.91 -1.76
N GLY A 292 11.13 -10.33 -2.87
CA GLY A 292 10.26 -11.02 -3.82
C GLY A 292 10.94 -11.29 -5.16
N ASP A 293 11.01 -12.56 -5.58
CA ASP A 293 11.31 -12.92 -6.97
C ASP A 293 10.14 -12.56 -7.89
N ASN A 294 8.94 -12.47 -7.33
CA ASN A 294 7.72 -12.12 -8.02
C ASN A 294 7.18 -10.78 -7.50
N ILE A 295 6.98 -9.85 -8.41
CA ILE A 295 6.23 -8.62 -8.12
C ILE A 295 4.73 -8.94 -8.05
N PRO A 296 3.92 -8.17 -7.28
CA PRO A 296 2.49 -8.41 -7.19
C PRO A 296 1.78 -8.38 -8.55
N LEU A 297 0.66 -9.10 -8.68
CA LEU A 297 -0.12 -9.12 -9.93
C LEU A 297 -0.78 -7.77 -10.20
N ILE A 298 -1.42 -7.20 -9.18
CA ILE A 298 -2.07 -5.88 -9.25
C ILE A 298 -1.56 -5.09 -8.06
N TRP A 299 -0.90 -3.98 -8.31
CA TRP A 299 -0.33 -3.16 -7.26
C TRP A 299 -0.22 -1.70 -7.65
N THR A 300 0.02 -0.84 -6.67
CA THR A 300 0.27 0.57 -6.88
C THR A 300 1.52 1.02 -6.15
N ALA A 301 2.18 2.01 -6.73
CA ALA A 301 3.24 2.78 -6.10
C ALA A 301 2.84 4.26 -6.12
N ASP A 302 2.80 4.90 -4.96
CA ASP A 302 2.38 6.28 -4.78
C ASP A 302 3.60 7.16 -4.52
N PHE A 303 3.73 8.21 -5.31
CA PHE A 303 4.87 9.13 -5.25
C PHE A 303 4.44 10.55 -4.91
N MET A 304 5.34 11.30 -4.32
CA MET A 304 5.25 12.74 -4.10
C MET A 304 6.42 13.43 -4.78
N LEU A 305 6.20 14.65 -5.26
CA LEU A 305 7.27 15.48 -5.80
C LEU A 305 8.18 15.98 -4.68
N ASP A 306 9.47 16.06 -4.97
CA ASP A 306 10.48 16.72 -4.16
C ASP A 306 11.46 17.48 -5.05
N ASP A 307 12.27 18.33 -4.45
CA ASP A 307 13.30 19.08 -5.17
C ASP A 307 14.57 18.23 -5.33
N ALA A 308 15.01 18.07 -6.57
CA ALA A 308 16.29 17.42 -6.83
C ALA A 308 17.47 18.34 -6.46
N PRO A 309 18.63 17.79 -6.09
CA PRO A 309 19.81 18.58 -5.72
C PRO A 309 20.31 19.54 -6.81
N ASP A 310 20.02 19.24 -8.07
CA ASP A 310 20.38 20.05 -9.25
C ASP A 310 19.33 21.14 -9.58
N GLY A 311 18.25 21.22 -8.79
CA GLY A 311 17.17 22.20 -8.95
C GLY A 311 16.04 21.74 -9.88
N GLY A 312 16.03 20.48 -10.30
CA GLY A 312 14.93 19.84 -11.00
C GLY A 312 13.91 19.19 -10.06
N ASP A 313 12.98 18.44 -10.65
CA ASP A 313 12.03 17.60 -9.92
C ASP A 313 12.62 16.21 -9.65
N THR A 314 12.27 15.65 -8.49
CA THR A 314 12.45 14.24 -8.19
C THR A 314 11.19 13.69 -7.56
N TYR A 315 11.12 12.35 -7.41
CA TYR A 315 9.95 11.67 -6.88
C TYR A 315 10.32 10.83 -5.68
N VAL A 316 9.53 10.94 -4.61
CA VAL A 316 9.71 10.18 -3.36
C VAL A 316 8.57 9.20 -3.21
N LEU A 317 8.90 7.94 -3.01
CA LEU A 317 7.91 6.88 -2.76
C LEU A 317 7.28 7.06 -1.38
N GLY A 318 5.96 7.18 -1.36
CA GLY A 318 5.16 7.37 -0.14
C GLY A 318 4.38 6.15 0.30
N GLU A 319 4.03 5.25 -0.63
CA GLU A 319 3.24 4.05 -0.33
C GLU A 319 3.33 3.02 -1.46
N ILE A 320 3.23 1.74 -1.10
CA ILE A 320 2.96 0.63 -2.02
C ILE A 320 1.71 -0.11 -1.51
N ASN A 321 0.80 -0.48 -2.41
CA ASN A 321 -0.37 -1.29 -2.10
C ASN A 321 -0.46 -2.48 -3.06
N CYS A 322 -0.74 -3.70 -2.53
CA CYS A 322 -0.84 -4.91 -3.34
C CYS A 322 -1.93 -5.90 -2.94
N SER A 323 -2.56 -5.73 -1.78
CA SER A 323 -3.47 -6.77 -1.25
C SER A 323 -4.83 -6.80 -1.94
N CYS A 324 -5.40 -5.66 -2.26
CA CYS A 324 -6.72 -5.59 -2.90
C CYS A 324 -6.90 -4.32 -3.73
N VAL A 325 -5.87 -3.94 -4.46
CA VAL A 325 -5.92 -2.77 -5.34
C VAL A 325 -7.04 -2.91 -6.35
N GLY A 326 -7.94 -1.90 -6.40
CA GLY A 326 -9.06 -1.84 -7.32
C GLY A 326 -8.77 -0.98 -8.55
N PHE A 327 -9.43 -1.28 -9.66
CA PHE A 327 -9.41 -0.47 -10.88
C PHE A 327 -10.84 -0.29 -11.44
N THR A 328 -11.78 -0.08 -10.55
CA THR A 328 -13.22 -0.10 -10.86
C THR A 328 -13.69 1.07 -11.72
N SER A 329 -12.96 2.17 -11.73
CA SER A 329 -13.25 3.34 -12.56
C SER A 329 -12.71 3.22 -13.98
N GLU A 330 -11.82 2.24 -14.23
CA GLU A 330 -11.01 2.10 -15.45
C GLU A 330 -11.26 0.77 -16.19
N LEU A 331 -12.41 0.14 -15.96
CA LEU A 331 -12.76 -1.16 -16.57
C LEU A 331 -12.81 -1.12 -18.10
N ASP A 332 -13.08 0.03 -18.69
CA ASP A 332 -13.09 0.28 -20.12
C ASP A 332 -11.68 0.41 -20.75
N MET A 333 -10.64 0.45 -19.92
CA MET A 333 -9.24 0.53 -20.38
C MET A 333 -8.61 -0.84 -20.67
N GLY A 334 -9.33 -1.94 -20.54
CA GLY A 334 -8.82 -3.28 -20.82
C GLY A 334 -7.88 -3.86 -19.76
N ILE A 335 -7.93 -3.35 -18.52
CA ILE A 335 -7.04 -3.77 -17.43
C ILE A 335 -7.29 -5.22 -17.04
N GLN A 336 -8.55 -5.65 -17.00
CA GLN A 336 -8.92 -7.03 -16.69
C GLN A 336 -8.35 -8.05 -17.70
N GLU A 337 -8.24 -7.68 -18.96
CA GLU A 337 -7.61 -8.51 -20.00
C GLU A 337 -6.11 -8.66 -19.76
N LEU A 338 -5.44 -7.56 -19.39
CA LEU A 338 -4.02 -7.57 -19.06
C LEU A 338 -3.74 -8.36 -17.76
N VAL A 339 -4.62 -8.24 -16.76
CA VAL A 339 -4.54 -9.07 -15.53
C VAL A 339 -4.67 -10.55 -15.87
N ALA A 340 -5.61 -10.91 -16.75
CA ALA A 340 -5.77 -12.30 -17.19
C ALA A 340 -4.54 -12.82 -17.96
N GLU A 341 -3.96 -12.00 -18.83
CA GLU A 341 -2.74 -12.35 -19.57
C GLU A 341 -1.55 -12.60 -18.64
N GLU A 342 -1.30 -11.67 -17.74
CA GLU A 342 -0.21 -11.77 -16.77
C GLU A 342 -0.40 -12.98 -15.85
N ALA A 343 -1.60 -13.20 -15.33
CA ALA A 343 -1.89 -14.34 -14.46
C ALA A 343 -1.69 -15.68 -15.17
N ILE A 344 -2.18 -15.83 -16.39
CA ILE A 344 -2.00 -17.04 -17.21
C ILE A 344 -0.53 -17.23 -17.52
N GLY A 345 0.18 -16.18 -17.94
CA GLY A 345 1.61 -16.24 -18.25
C GLY A 345 2.47 -16.71 -17.08
N ARG A 346 2.15 -16.30 -15.84
CA ARG A 346 2.83 -16.79 -14.64
C ARG A 346 2.65 -18.30 -14.43
N VAL A 347 1.43 -18.79 -14.63
CA VAL A 347 1.15 -20.23 -14.53
C VAL A 347 1.89 -21.00 -15.62
N GLU A 348 1.80 -20.56 -16.87
CA GLU A 348 2.45 -21.22 -18.00
C GLU A 348 3.98 -21.25 -17.85
N LYS A 349 4.59 -20.14 -17.38
CA LYS A 349 6.02 -20.08 -17.08
C LYS A 349 6.43 -21.12 -16.04
N LYS A 350 5.71 -21.22 -14.94
CA LYS A 350 6.02 -22.20 -13.88
C LYS A 350 6.01 -23.63 -14.41
N TYR A 351 5.05 -23.97 -15.27
CA TYR A 351 4.99 -25.33 -15.82
C TYR A 351 5.96 -25.56 -16.99
N ALA A 352 6.47 -24.53 -17.63
CA ALA A 352 7.54 -24.67 -18.63
C ALA A 352 8.91 -24.90 -17.99
N ASP A 353 9.11 -24.39 -16.78
CA ASP A 353 10.36 -24.52 -16.01
C ASP A 353 10.41 -25.78 -15.12
N ALA A 354 9.30 -26.54 -14.99
CA ALA A 354 9.17 -27.75 -14.20
C ALA A 354 9.38 -29.03 -15.05
#